data_9d7a7513ac72431fc83a5b9b32117875
#
_entry.id   9d7a7513ac72431fc83a5b9b32117875
#
_cell.length_a   1.000
_cell.length_b   1.000
_cell.length_c   1.000
_cell.angle_alpha   90.00
_cell.angle_beta   90.00
_cell.angle_gamma   90.00
#
_symmetry.space_group_name_H-M   'P 1'
#
loop_
_entity.id
_entity.type
_entity.pdbx_description
1 polymer ?
#
loop_
_entity_poly.entity_id
_entity_poly.type
_entity_poly.pdbx_seq_one_letter_code
_entity_poly.pdbx_strand_id
1 'polypeptide(L)'
;NIYIFRKKELIHIRKGQVMEELIKEKVNKGLLSKEAALRISDTDKAYNCIGRDDYVKPLVSKEEIKLKKKDIIVMTTAGLQKNISVRELEDILVKRHRCRETAREIIETVKRKDNEGLDNLGLILIGI
;
A
#
# COMPACT_ATOMS: atom_id res chain seq x y z
N ASN A 1 1.00 -2.14 0.32
CA ASN A 1 1.66 -0.92 0.78
C ASN A 1 2.04 -1.04 2.26
N ILE A 2 3.11 -0.35 2.64
CA ILE A 2 3.58 -0.27 4.03
C ILE A 2 3.75 1.20 4.38
N TYR A 3 3.19 1.60 5.52
CA TYR A 3 3.26 2.95 6.06
C TYR A 3 3.70 2.94 7.51
N ILE A 4 4.21 4.07 7.98
CA ILE A 4 4.34 4.41 9.41
C ILE A 4 3.44 5.60 9.68
N PHE A 5 2.46 5.42 10.56
CA PHE A 5 1.67 6.52 11.08
C PHE A 5 2.43 7.17 12.25
N ARG A 6 2.82 8.42 12.04
CA ARG A 6 3.61 9.22 12.99
C ARG A 6 3.14 10.67 12.97
N LYS A 7 2.95 11.31 14.10
CA LYS A 7 2.53 12.72 14.24
C LYS A 7 1.26 13.06 13.45
N LYS A 8 0.31 12.15 13.37
CA LYS A 8 -0.97 12.25 12.64
C LYS A 8 -0.87 12.14 11.11
N GLU A 9 0.26 11.71 10.58
CA GLU A 9 0.50 11.54 9.14
C GLU A 9 0.92 10.13 8.83
N LEU A 10 0.52 9.62 7.66
CA LEU A 10 0.98 8.37 7.09
C LEU A 10 2.21 8.58 6.20
N ILE A 11 3.36 8.17 6.71
CA ILE A 11 4.62 8.17 5.97
C ILE A 11 4.69 6.89 5.15
N HIS A 12 4.67 7.02 3.83
CA HIS A 12 4.74 5.87 2.93
C HIS A 12 6.16 5.30 2.90
N ILE A 13 6.32 4.06 3.32
CA ILE A 13 7.62 3.37 3.40
C ILE A 13 7.87 2.53 2.15
N ARG A 14 6.87 1.79 1.70
CA ARG A 14 6.99 0.90 0.55
C ARG A 14 5.68 0.76 -0.21
N LYS A 15 5.73 0.99 -1.51
CA LYS A 15 4.66 0.67 -2.44
C LYS A 15 4.68 -0.81 -2.83
N GLY A 16 3.51 -1.33 -3.20
CA GLY A 16 3.41 -2.63 -3.85
C GLY A 16 4.19 -2.65 -5.16
N GLN A 17 4.70 -3.81 -5.52
CA GLN A 17 5.41 -4.02 -6.79
C GLN A 17 4.38 -4.22 -7.92
N VAL A 18 3.79 -3.13 -8.38
CA VAL A 18 2.81 -3.10 -9.47
C VAL A 18 3.44 -2.68 -10.79
N MET A 19 2.85 -3.09 -11.91
CA MET A 19 3.34 -2.80 -13.26
C MET A 19 3.57 -1.30 -13.49
N GLU A 20 2.74 -0.45 -12.93
CA GLU A 20 2.90 1.01 -13.04
C GLU A 20 4.28 1.49 -12.56
N GLU A 21 4.76 0.98 -11.43
CA GLU A 21 6.07 1.37 -10.89
C GLU A 21 7.22 0.85 -11.78
N LEU A 22 7.09 -0.37 -12.30
CA LEU A 22 8.07 -0.93 -13.23
C LEU A 22 8.13 -0.14 -14.55
N ILE A 23 6.97 0.27 -15.07
CA ILE A 23 6.86 1.08 -16.29
C ILE A 23 7.52 2.44 -16.06
N LYS A 24 7.22 3.12 -14.95
CA LYS A 24 7.85 4.40 -14.59
C LYS A 24 9.36 4.28 -14.50
N GLU A 25 9.86 3.21 -13.88
CA GLU A 25 11.29 2.96 -13.79
C GLU A 25 11.94 2.77 -15.17
N LYS A 26 11.30 1.99 -16.06
CA LYS A 26 11.80 1.78 -17.43
C LYS A 26 11.81 3.06 -18.26
N VAL A 27 10.79 3.89 -18.13
CA VAL A 27 10.73 5.21 -18.79
C VAL A 27 11.85 6.11 -18.27
N ASN A 28 12.04 6.19 -16.96
CA ASN A 28 13.10 7.00 -16.36
C ASN A 28 14.51 6.56 -16.76
N LYS A 29 14.71 5.25 -17.00
CA LYS A 29 15.99 4.68 -17.51
C LYS A 29 16.14 4.76 -19.04
N GLY A 30 15.16 5.33 -19.75
CA GLY A 30 15.17 5.40 -21.22
C GLY A 30 14.99 4.05 -21.92
N LEU A 31 14.56 3.02 -21.20
CA LEU A 31 14.30 1.67 -21.72
C LEU A 31 12.91 1.51 -22.33
N LEU A 32 12.04 2.48 -22.12
CA LEU A 32 10.67 2.52 -22.65
C LEU A 32 10.30 3.97 -22.98
N SER A 33 9.72 4.21 -24.16
CA SER A 33 9.23 5.54 -24.50
C SER A 33 7.94 5.87 -23.75
N LYS A 34 7.65 7.16 -23.52
CA LYS A 34 6.42 7.61 -22.86
C LYS A 34 5.18 7.19 -23.65
N GLU A 35 5.25 7.24 -24.97
CA GLU A 35 4.15 6.83 -25.86
C GLU A 35 3.88 5.34 -25.77
N ALA A 36 4.91 4.51 -25.70
CA ALA A 36 4.77 3.07 -25.51
C ALA A 36 4.23 2.74 -24.11
N ALA A 37 4.65 3.47 -23.08
CA ALA A 37 4.15 3.32 -21.72
C ALA A 37 2.65 3.57 -21.60
N LEU A 38 2.10 4.56 -22.32
CA LEU A 38 0.67 4.89 -22.33
C LEU A 38 -0.22 3.80 -22.96
N ARG A 39 0.37 2.90 -23.76
CA ARG A 39 -0.36 1.79 -24.41
C ARG A 39 -0.45 0.55 -23.56
N ILE A 40 0.23 0.50 -22.43
CA ILE A 40 0.24 -0.67 -21.54
C ILE A 40 -1.02 -0.63 -20.68
N SER A 41 -1.83 -1.66 -20.78
CA SER A 41 -2.98 -1.91 -19.89
C SER A 41 -2.55 -2.62 -18.59
N ASP A 42 -3.48 -2.77 -17.66
CA ASP A 42 -3.27 -3.56 -16.43
C ASP A 42 -2.11 -3.08 -15.55
N THR A 43 -1.91 -1.80 -15.49
CA THR A 43 -0.79 -1.16 -14.76
C THR A 43 -0.87 -1.34 -13.24
N ASP A 44 -2.03 -1.68 -12.70
CA ASP A 44 -2.27 -1.96 -11.28
C ASP A 44 -1.94 -3.40 -10.85
N LYS A 45 -1.68 -4.29 -11.82
CA LYS A 45 -1.33 -5.69 -11.51
C LYS A 45 0.05 -5.81 -10.89
N ALA A 46 0.17 -6.71 -9.90
CA ALA A 46 1.47 -7.05 -9.32
C ALA A 46 2.35 -7.75 -10.38
N TYR A 47 3.56 -7.24 -10.58
CA TYR A 47 4.54 -7.88 -11.48
C TYR A 47 5.47 -8.83 -10.75
N ASN A 48 5.63 -8.71 -9.45
CA ASN A 48 6.47 -9.56 -8.64
C ASN A 48 5.68 -10.12 -7.45
N CYS A 49 5.34 -11.38 -7.50
CA CYS A 49 4.58 -12.06 -6.46
C CYS A 49 4.96 -13.54 -6.35
N ILE A 50 4.74 -14.11 -5.19
CA ILE A 50 4.98 -15.53 -4.94
C ILE A 50 4.11 -16.38 -5.86
N GLY A 51 4.68 -17.44 -6.45
CA GLY A 51 3.98 -18.37 -7.35
C GLY A 51 4.08 -18.05 -8.83
N ARG A 52 4.82 -17.01 -9.21
CA ARG A 52 5.18 -16.75 -10.61
C ARG A 52 6.51 -17.42 -10.96
N ASP A 53 6.64 -17.93 -12.18
CA ASP A 53 7.89 -18.54 -12.67
C ASP A 53 9.04 -17.53 -12.77
N ASP A 54 8.70 -16.27 -13.06
CA ASP A 54 9.62 -15.14 -13.14
C ASP A 54 9.74 -14.34 -11.83
N TYR A 55 9.50 -15.00 -10.68
CA TYR A 55 9.60 -14.37 -9.37
C TYR A 55 10.99 -13.77 -9.13
N VAL A 56 11.02 -12.49 -8.88
CA VAL A 56 12.22 -11.75 -8.52
C VAL A 56 12.34 -11.67 -6.99
N LYS A 57 13.54 -11.70 -6.46
CA LYS A 57 13.80 -11.56 -5.02
C LYS A 57 13.07 -10.35 -4.44
N PRO A 58 12.52 -10.46 -3.23
CA PRO A 58 11.82 -9.35 -2.60
C PRO A 58 12.73 -8.12 -2.46
N LEU A 59 12.13 -6.95 -2.67
CA LEU A 59 12.85 -5.69 -2.43
C LEU A 59 12.98 -5.47 -0.92
N VAL A 60 14.20 -5.48 -0.45
CA VAL A 60 14.54 -5.17 0.94
C VAL A 60 15.04 -3.73 1.02
N SER A 61 14.61 -2.97 2.02
CA SER A 61 15.15 -1.65 2.29
C SER A 61 16.60 -1.76 2.72
N LYS A 62 17.48 -0.96 2.09
CA LYS A 62 18.91 -0.88 2.48
C LYS A 62 19.10 -0.05 3.75
N GLU A 63 18.20 0.88 4.01
CA GLU A 63 18.25 1.77 5.16
C GLU A 63 17.35 1.26 6.28
N GLU A 64 17.87 1.33 7.50
CA GLU A 64 17.11 1.02 8.70
C GLU A 64 16.12 2.15 9.01
N ILE A 65 14.89 1.79 9.33
CA ILE A 65 13.87 2.74 9.74
C ILE A 65 13.78 2.72 11.26
N LYS A 66 14.22 3.80 11.91
CA LYS A 66 14.10 3.96 13.36
C LYS A 66 12.65 4.22 13.75
N LEU A 67 12.03 3.23 14.37
CA LEU A 67 10.69 3.36 14.95
C LEU A 67 10.77 4.19 16.24
N LYS A 68 9.70 4.94 16.51
CA LYS A 68 9.56 5.78 17.70
C LYS A 68 8.34 5.33 18.50
N LYS A 69 8.38 5.57 19.80
CA LYS A 69 7.22 5.33 20.68
C LYS A 69 5.98 6.03 20.12
N LYS A 70 4.87 5.31 20.09
CA LYS A 70 3.57 5.72 19.52
C LYS A 70 3.49 5.72 17.98
N ASP A 71 4.48 5.18 17.27
CA ASP A 71 4.30 4.87 15.86
C ASP A 71 3.30 3.72 15.70
N ILE A 72 2.61 3.68 14.58
CA ILE A 72 1.83 2.54 14.15
C ILE A 72 2.32 2.13 12.76
N ILE A 73 2.76 0.88 12.61
CA ILE A 73 3.04 0.31 11.30
C ILE A 73 1.70 -0.12 10.70
N VAL A 74 1.42 0.31 9.47
CA VAL A 74 0.21 0.01 8.73
C VAL A 74 0.58 -0.72 7.45
N MET A 75 0.12 -1.96 7.29
CA MET A 75 0.28 -2.73 6.07
C MET A 75 -1.07 -3.00 5.44
N THR A 76 -1.20 -2.74 4.15
CA THR A 76 -2.48 -2.87 3.43
C THR A 76 -2.31 -3.67 2.14
N THR A 77 -3.32 -4.47 1.79
CA THR A 77 -3.45 -5.06 0.46
C THR A 77 -3.91 -4.02 -0.57
N ALA A 78 -3.80 -4.38 -1.85
CA ALA A 78 -4.28 -3.53 -2.95
C ALA A 78 -5.80 -3.30 -2.85
N GLY A 79 -6.57 -4.33 -2.51
CA GLY A 79 -8.03 -4.21 -2.36
C GLY A 79 -8.43 -3.19 -1.30
N LEU A 80 -7.75 -3.14 -0.15
CA LEU A 80 -7.99 -2.11 0.85
C LEU A 80 -7.63 -0.72 0.31
N GLN A 81 -6.45 -0.59 -0.30
CA GLN A 81 -5.92 0.68 -0.75
C GLN A 81 -6.75 1.35 -1.87
N LYS A 82 -7.39 0.55 -2.72
CA LYS A 82 -8.30 1.05 -3.77
C LYS A 82 -9.58 1.67 -3.20
N ASN A 83 -9.98 1.26 -1.99
CA ASN A 83 -11.28 1.59 -1.40
C ASN A 83 -11.22 2.55 -0.21
N ILE A 84 -10.03 2.96 0.22
CA ILE A 84 -9.85 3.95 1.29
C ILE A 84 -8.71 4.90 0.95
N SER A 85 -8.96 6.19 1.08
CA SER A 85 -7.95 7.21 0.87
C SER A 85 -6.95 7.28 2.05
N VAL A 86 -5.77 7.81 1.78
CA VAL A 86 -4.76 8.07 2.83
C VAL A 86 -5.34 8.95 3.93
N ARG A 87 -6.11 9.99 3.56
CA ARG A 87 -6.73 10.91 4.52
C ARG A 87 -7.75 10.21 5.43
N GLU A 88 -8.61 9.34 4.88
CA GLU A 88 -9.56 8.57 5.69
C GLU A 88 -8.83 7.63 6.67
N LEU A 89 -7.73 7.00 6.23
CA LEU A 89 -6.89 6.19 7.12
C LEU A 89 -6.29 7.04 8.25
N GLU A 90 -5.78 8.22 7.94
CA GLU A 90 -5.23 9.16 8.93
C GLU A 90 -6.29 9.58 9.94
N ASP A 91 -7.48 9.96 9.48
CA ASP A 91 -8.60 10.39 10.32
C ASP A 91 -9.02 9.30 11.32
N ILE A 92 -9.00 8.03 10.91
CA ILE A 92 -9.29 6.90 11.79
C ILE A 92 -8.14 6.65 12.76
N LEU A 93 -6.89 6.65 12.29
CA LEU A 93 -5.70 6.40 13.10
C LEU A 93 -5.45 7.48 14.17
N VAL A 94 -5.84 8.71 13.89
CA VAL A 94 -5.73 9.84 14.85
C VAL A 94 -6.56 9.61 16.11
N LYS A 95 -7.69 8.88 16.03
CA LYS A 95 -8.55 8.57 17.17
C LYS A 95 -7.88 7.72 18.25
N ARG A 96 -6.74 7.08 17.92
CA ARG A 96 -5.86 6.32 18.83
C ARG A 96 -6.57 5.24 19.67
N HIS A 97 -7.53 4.55 19.08
CA HIS A 97 -8.09 3.34 19.67
C HIS A 97 -7.04 2.21 19.71
N ARG A 98 -7.33 1.13 20.43
CA ARG A 98 -6.49 -0.08 20.36
C ARG A 98 -6.41 -0.56 18.90
N CYS A 99 -5.25 -1.07 18.47
CA CYS A 99 -5.04 -1.52 17.09
C CYS A 99 -6.17 -2.41 16.57
N ARG A 100 -6.74 -3.28 17.42
CA ARG A 100 -7.86 -4.15 17.05
C ARG A 100 -9.12 -3.36 16.70
N GLU A 101 -9.47 -2.35 17.47
CA GLU A 101 -10.65 -1.50 17.26
C GLU A 101 -10.46 -0.63 16.03
N THR A 102 -9.28 -0.04 15.89
CA THR A 102 -8.88 0.75 14.71
C THR A 102 -8.94 -0.09 13.43
N ALA A 103 -8.42 -1.31 13.46
CA ALA A 103 -8.47 -2.21 12.31
C ALA A 103 -9.91 -2.55 11.91
N ARG A 104 -10.77 -2.81 12.89
CA ARG A 104 -12.20 -3.05 12.66
C ARG A 104 -12.86 -1.84 12.02
N GLU A 105 -12.65 -0.64 12.56
CA GLU A 105 -13.23 0.61 12.02
C GLU A 105 -12.80 0.85 10.56
N ILE A 106 -11.52 0.61 10.23
CA ILE A 106 -11.01 0.73 8.86
C ILE A 106 -11.74 -0.22 7.91
N ILE A 107 -11.84 -1.51 8.27
CA ILE A 107 -12.50 -2.52 7.44
C ILE A 107 -14.00 -2.22 7.28
N GLU A 108 -14.68 -1.82 8.35
CA GLU A 108 -16.10 -1.44 8.31
C GLU A 108 -16.33 -0.20 7.46
N THR A 109 -15.43 0.79 7.51
CA THR A 109 -15.52 1.99 6.68
C THR A 109 -15.46 1.64 5.19
N VAL A 110 -14.56 0.72 4.81
CA VAL A 110 -14.48 0.26 3.41
C VAL A 110 -15.73 -0.53 3.01
N LYS A 111 -16.21 -1.45 3.87
CA LYS A 111 -17.41 -2.26 3.58
C LYS A 111 -18.68 -1.41 3.40
N ARG A 112 -18.79 -0.30 4.10
CA ARG A 112 -19.97 0.60 3.98
C ARG A 112 -20.02 1.36 2.64
N LYS A 113 -18.93 1.41 1.89
CA LYS A 113 -18.89 2.13 0.60
C LYS A 113 -19.59 1.38 -0.53
N ASP A 114 -20.07 0.16 -0.26
CA ASP A 114 -20.87 -0.69 -1.17
C ASP A 114 -20.35 -0.71 -2.62
N ASN A 115 -19.03 -0.90 -2.76
CA ASN A 115 -18.39 -0.94 -4.06
C ASN A 115 -18.61 -2.33 -4.68
N GLU A 116 -19.31 -2.40 -5.81
CA GLU A 116 -19.36 -3.59 -6.64
C GLU A 116 -17.93 -4.02 -7.00
N GLY A 117 -17.59 -5.29 -6.76
CA GLY A 117 -16.26 -5.84 -7.07
C GLY A 117 -15.18 -5.58 -6.02
N LEU A 118 -15.56 -5.46 -4.73
CA LEU A 118 -14.59 -5.44 -3.63
C LEU A 118 -13.65 -6.64 -3.70
N ASP A 119 -12.37 -6.34 -3.94
CA ASP A 119 -11.27 -7.30 -3.83
C ASP A 119 -11.01 -7.67 -2.34
N ASN A 120 -10.25 -8.73 -2.09
CA ASN A 120 -9.92 -9.16 -0.73
C ASN A 120 -9.26 -8.03 0.08
N LEU A 121 -9.83 -7.74 1.25
CA LEU A 121 -9.35 -6.72 2.15
C LEU A 121 -8.37 -7.31 3.17
N GLY A 122 -7.14 -6.81 3.21
CA GLY A 122 -6.14 -7.20 4.19
C GLY A 122 -5.52 -5.98 4.86
N LEU A 123 -5.43 -6.04 6.20
CA LEU A 123 -4.86 -4.99 7.03
C LEU A 123 -4.09 -5.58 8.20
N ILE A 124 -2.88 -5.05 8.44
CA ILE A 124 -2.10 -5.32 9.67
C ILE A 124 -1.76 -3.99 10.30
N LEU A 125 -2.03 -3.85 11.60
CA LEU A 125 -1.63 -2.73 12.43
C LEU A 125 -0.72 -3.21 13.55
N ILE A 126 0.45 -2.58 13.70
CA ILE A 126 1.41 -2.87 14.77
C ILE A 126 1.70 -1.57 15.50
N GLY A 127 1.28 -1.49 16.76
CA GLY A 127 1.62 -0.36 17.65
C GLY A 127 2.99 -0.54 18.31
N ILE A 128 3.78 0.54 18.36
CA ILE A 128 5.12 0.60 18.98
C ILE A 128 5.03 1.31 20.34
#